data_e4e0c2de5198639a702beb64ae9c1bbe
#
_entry.id   e4e0c2de5198639a702beb64ae9c1bbe
#
_cell.length_a   1.000
_cell.length_b   1.000
_cell.length_c   1.000
_cell.angle_alpha   90.00
_cell.angle_beta   90.00
_cell.angle_gamma   90.00
#
_symmetry.space_group_name_H-M   'P 1'
#
loop_
_entity.id
_entity.type
_entity.pdbx_description
1 polymer ?
#
loop_
_entity_poly.entity_id
_entity_poly.type
_entity_poly.pdbx_seq_one_letter_code
_entity_poly.pdbx_strand_id
1 'polypeptide(L)'
;MVGALLREDHKKVNDQDVLAELTALAESAGAVIAGRFIQKVHRINPATYIGSGKAKQLAERAKDVEAEVVIFDNDLSPAQIRELEKIVEMKVLDRSELILDIFATRAQTKQAKLQVELAQLEYTYPRLTRMWSHLDTVTGAAGGTGAGSMGAVGGIGTRGTGEKQLEIDRRLVNKRIT
;
A
#
# COMPACT_ATOMS: atom_id res chain seq x y z
N MET A 1 12.37 -8.54 2.53
CA MET A 1 12.21 -7.32 3.38
C MET A 1 13.07 -6.19 2.84
N VAL A 2 12.62 -4.97 3.00
CA VAL A 2 13.28 -3.76 2.47
C VAL A 2 13.44 -2.74 3.57
N GLY A 3 14.67 -2.25 3.77
CA GLY A 3 14.96 -1.11 4.64
C GLY A 3 15.54 0.03 3.81
N ALA A 4 14.98 1.23 3.90
CA ALA A 4 15.55 2.43 3.32
C ALA A 4 16.14 3.32 4.42
N LEU A 5 17.44 3.56 4.35
CA LEU A 5 18.18 4.40 5.29
C LEU A 5 18.41 5.80 4.72
N LEU A 6 17.96 6.83 5.43
CA LEU A 6 18.30 8.22 5.13
C LEU A 6 19.77 8.50 5.49
N ARG A 7 20.39 9.47 4.80
CA ARG A 7 21.82 9.82 4.97
C ARG A 7 22.21 10.20 6.40
N GLU A 8 21.27 10.70 7.18
CA GLU A 8 21.51 11.09 8.58
C GLU A 8 21.65 9.88 9.52
N ASP A 9 21.02 8.75 9.18
CA ASP A 9 21.04 7.52 9.97
C ASP A 9 22.27 6.65 9.70
N HIS A 10 23.03 6.95 8.62
CA HIS A 10 24.21 6.18 8.20
C HIS A 10 25.37 6.11 9.20
N LYS A 11 25.41 7.03 10.17
CA LYS A 11 26.53 7.12 11.12
C LYS A 11 26.38 6.24 12.35
N LYS A 12 25.21 5.64 12.59
CA LYS A 12 24.87 5.02 13.87
C LYS A 12 24.49 3.53 13.83
N VAL A 13 24.27 2.94 12.66
CA VAL A 13 23.65 1.60 12.60
C VAL A 13 24.50 0.65 11.76
N ASN A 14 24.80 -0.51 12.33
CA ASN A 14 25.43 -1.61 11.63
C ASN A 14 24.41 -2.19 10.62
N ASP A 15 24.78 -2.37 9.35
CA ASP A 15 23.87 -2.81 8.28
C ASP A 15 23.13 -4.14 8.63
N GLN A 16 23.68 -4.93 9.58
CA GLN A 16 23.06 -6.17 10.04
C GLN A 16 21.88 -5.94 11.01
N ASP A 17 21.87 -4.83 11.75
CA ASP A 17 20.84 -4.54 12.76
C ASP A 17 19.62 -3.79 12.20
N VAL A 18 19.77 -3.15 11.03
CA VAL A 18 18.72 -2.30 10.43
C VAL A 18 17.39 -3.02 10.23
N LEU A 19 17.42 -4.28 9.83
CA LEU A 19 16.22 -5.07 9.58
C LEU A 19 15.97 -6.16 10.63
N ALA A 20 16.70 -6.15 11.74
CA ALA A 20 16.56 -7.18 12.77
C ALA A 20 15.17 -7.15 13.40
N GLU A 21 14.68 -5.95 13.75
CA GLU A 21 13.35 -5.78 14.32
C GLU A 21 12.25 -6.17 13.33
N LEU A 22 12.34 -5.69 12.09
CA LEU A 22 11.37 -6.06 11.04
C LEU A 22 11.38 -7.56 10.76
N THR A 23 12.56 -8.20 10.81
CA THR A 23 12.68 -9.65 10.69
C THR A 23 11.90 -10.35 11.79
N ALA A 24 12.11 -9.97 13.05
CA ALA A 24 11.40 -10.57 14.18
C ALA A 24 9.88 -10.35 14.11
N LEU A 25 9.43 -9.18 13.65
CA LEU A 25 8.02 -8.89 13.41
C LEU A 25 7.44 -9.81 12.31
N ALA A 26 8.12 -9.91 11.17
CA ALA A 26 7.66 -10.74 10.04
C ALA A 26 7.60 -12.23 10.43
N GLU A 27 8.62 -12.74 11.11
CA GLU A 27 8.64 -14.12 11.64
C GLU A 27 7.52 -14.36 12.65
N SER A 28 7.21 -13.38 13.51
CA SER A 28 6.08 -13.46 14.44
C SER A 28 4.71 -13.46 13.77
N ALA A 29 4.63 -12.94 12.54
CA ALA A 29 3.46 -13.03 11.67
C ALA A 29 3.40 -14.36 10.88
N GLY A 30 4.40 -15.24 11.04
CA GLY A 30 4.50 -16.51 10.32
C GLY A 30 5.13 -16.43 8.94
N ALA A 31 5.77 -15.31 8.61
CA ALA A 31 6.45 -15.16 7.33
C ALA A 31 7.83 -15.81 7.33
N VAL A 32 8.21 -16.40 6.19
CA VAL A 32 9.56 -16.90 5.92
C VAL A 32 10.36 -15.81 5.19
N ILE A 33 11.57 -15.51 5.67
CA ILE A 33 12.39 -14.46 5.11
C ILE A 33 13.20 -14.98 3.92
N ALA A 34 12.74 -14.69 2.71
CA ALA A 34 13.43 -15.08 1.48
C ALA A 34 14.65 -14.19 1.17
N GLY A 35 14.61 -12.90 1.57
CA GLY A 35 15.72 -11.99 1.32
C GLY A 35 15.61 -10.66 2.03
N ARG A 36 16.72 -9.92 2.03
CA ARG A 36 16.82 -8.56 2.60
C ARG A 36 17.38 -7.60 1.56
N PHE A 37 16.78 -6.41 1.47
CA PHE A 37 17.22 -5.36 0.56
C PHE A 37 17.36 -4.04 1.34
N ILE A 38 18.60 -3.58 1.51
CA ILE A 38 18.89 -2.32 2.20
C ILE A 38 19.32 -1.30 1.17
N GLN A 39 18.67 -0.14 1.18
CA GLN A 39 18.98 0.95 0.27
C GLN A 39 19.29 2.23 1.04
N LYS A 40 20.49 2.76 0.83
CA LYS A 40 20.86 4.09 1.31
C LYS A 40 20.26 5.14 0.37
N VAL A 41 19.40 6.01 0.89
CA VAL A 41 18.73 7.06 0.14
C VAL A 41 19.17 8.43 0.64
N HIS A 42 19.42 9.36 -0.28
CA HIS A 42 19.71 10.76 0.07
C HIS A 42 18.44 11.56 0.30
N ARG A 43 17.37 11.20 -0.42
CA ARG A 43 16.07 11.83 -0.34
C ARG A 43 15.00 10.81 -0.67
N ILE A 44 13.92 10.80 0.09
CA ILE A 44 12.74 9.99 -0.16
C ILE A 44 12.11 10.38 -1.49
N ASN A 45 11.85 9.38 -2.36
CA ASN A 45 11.15 9.61 -3.60
C ASN A 45 9.63 9.69 -3.31
N PRO A 46 8.92 10.74 -3.77
CA PRO A 46 7.49 10.89 -3.51
C PRO A 46 6.63 9.76 -4.10
N ALA A 47 7.03 9.16 -5.22
CA ALA A 47 6.27 8.13 -5.90
C ALA A 47 6.57 6.71 -5.40
N THR A 48 7.84 6.37 -5.18
CA THR A 48 8.27 4.98 -4.93
C THR A 48 9.14 4.82 -3.68
N TYR A 49 9.24 5.82 -2.82
CA TYR A 49 10.09 5.88 -1.64
C TYR A 49 11.59 5.73 -1.95
N ILE A 50 12.02 4.62 -2.53
CA ILE A 50 13.43 4.28 -2.85
C ILE A 50 13.87 4.72 -4.25
N GLY A 51 13.00 5.30 -5.06
CA GLY A 51 13.26 5.64 -6.46
C GLY A 51 12.97 4.48 -7.43
N SER A 52 12.51 4.83 -8.64
CA SER A 52 12.02 3.85 -9.64
C SER A 52 13.09 2.84 -10.08
N GLY A 53 14.35 3.28 -10.25
CA GLY A 53 15.44 2.37 -10.60
C GLY A 53 15.72 1.32 -9.52
N LYS A 54 15.66 1.73 -8.25
CA LYS A 54 15.83 0.81 -7.13
C LYS A 54 14.61 -0.11 -6.92
N ALA A 55 13.42 0.39 -7.18
CA ALA A 55 12.20 -0.42 -7.18
C ALA A 55 12.26 -1.55 -8.24
N LYS A 56 12.81 -1.27 -9.43
CA LYS A 56 13.02 -2.30 -10.46
C LYS A 56 14.07 -3.35 -10.03
N GLN A 57 15.19 -2.92 -9.45
CA GLN A 57 16.18 -3.86 -8.89
C GLN A 57 15.60 -4.72 -7.76
N LEU A 58 14.74 -4.14 -6.92
CA LEU A 58 14.00 -4.86 -5.90
C LEU A 58 13.07 -5.91 -6.53
N ALA A 59 12.35 -5.54 -7.59
CA ALA A 59 11.45 -6.45 -8.32
C ALA A 59 12.20 -7.67 -8.88
N GLU A 60 13.34 -7.46 -9.53
CA GLU A 60 14.19 -8.52 -10.06
C GLU A 60 14.65 -9.47 -8.94
N ARG A 61 15.20 -8.91 -7.85
CA ARG A 61 15.65 -9.74 -6.70
C ARG A 61 14.51 -10.46 -6.01
N ALA A 62 13.33 -9.86 -5.91
CA ALA A 62 12.18 -10.50 -5.30
C ALA A 62 11.68 -11.69 -6.15
N LYS A 63 11.73 -11.57 -7.49
CA LYS A 63 11.43 -12.67 -8.41
C LYS A 63 12.47 -13.79 -8.32
N ASP A 64 13.75 -13.46 -8.23
CA ASP A 64 14.83 -14.45 -8.13
C ASP A 64 14.71 -15.34 -6.87
N VAL A 65 14.16 -14.80 -5.78
CA VAL A 65 13.95 -15.56 -4.54
C VAL A 65 12.50 -16.04 -4.37
N GLU A 66 11.69 -15.96 -5.41
CA GLU A 66 10.29 -16.37 -5.42
C GLU A 66 9.48 -15.76 -4.26
N ALA A 67 9.72 -14.47 -3.97
CA ALA A 67 9.01 -13.78 -2.91
C ALA A 67 7.54 -13.53 -3.30
N GLU A 68 6.62 -13.73 -2.36
CA GLU A 68 5.19 -13.45 -2.55
C GLU A 68 4.82 -12.04 -2.09
N VAL A 69 5.57 -11.49 -1.12
CA VAL A 69 5.29 -10.22 -0.46
C VAL A 69 6.58 -9.42 -0.26
N VAL A 70 6.51 -8.13 -0.44
CA VAL A 70 7.59 -7.19 -0.12
C VAL A 70 7.19 -6.35 1.09
N ILE A 71 7.99 -6.38 2.16
CA ILE A 71 7.72 -5.66 3.41
C ILE A 71 8.73 -4.54 3.57
N PHE A 72 8.24 -3.31 3.73
CA PHE A 72 9.05 -2.12 4.00
C PHE A 72 9.09 -1.82 5.50
N ASP A 73 10.27 -1.48 6.02
CA ASP A 73 10.46 -1.05 7.40
C ASP A 73 9.94 0.39 7.65
N ASN A 74 9.75 1.14 6.59
CA ASN A 74 9.29 2.52 6.64
C ASN A 74 7.80 2.59 6.32
N ASP A 75 7.11 3.57 6.93
CA ASP A 75 5.73 3.87 6.58
C ASP A 75 5.65 4.43 5.16
N LEU A 76 4.75 3.87 4.38
CA LEU A 76 4.53 4.25 2.99
C LEU A 76 3.19 4.98 2.82
N SER A 77 3.20 6.00 1.98
CA SER A 77 1.93 6.59 1.57
C SER A 77 1.15 5.63 0.65
N PRO A 78 -0.19 5.72 0.59
CA PRO A 78 -1.00 4.90 -0.29
C PRO A 78 -0.62 5.01 -1.78
N ALA A 79 -0.10 6.17 -2.20
CA ALA A 79 0.39 6.38 -3.56
C ALA A 79 1.70 5.62 -3.80
N GLN A 80 2.61 5.62 -2.82
CA GLN A 80 3.88 4.89 -2.91
C GLN A 80 3.65 3.38 -2.96
N ILE A 81 2.76 2.84 -2.14
CA ILE A 81 2.41 1.41 -2.17
C ILE A 81 1.94 1.02 -3.56
N ARG A 82 0.97 1.73 -4.14
CA ARG A 82 0.45 1.43 -5.48
C ARG A 82 1.51 1.48 -6.57
N GLU A 83 2.38 2.50 -6.55
CA GLU A 83 3.43 2.60 -7.56
C GLU A 83 4.50 1.51 -7.37
N LEU A 84 4.81 1.14 -6.13
CA LEU A 84 5.70 0.01 -5.84
C LEU A 84 5.07 -1.31 -6.31
N GLU A 85 3.81 -1.60 -5.98
CA GLU A 85 3.10 -2.82 -6.40
C GLU A 85 3.05 -2.98 -7.92
N LYS A 86 2.86 -1.87 -8.65
CA LYS A 86 2.92 -1.90 -10.13
C LYS A 86 4.31 -2.28 -10.66
N ILE A 87 5.37 -1.86 -9.96
CA ILE A 87 6.76 -2.12 -10.39
C ILE A 87 7.20 -3.52 -9.97
N VAL A 88 6.90 -3.91 -8.72
CA VAL A 88 7.36 -5.21 -8.18
C VAL A 88 6.43 -6.36 -8.57
N GLU A 89 5.19 -6.07 -9.00
CA GLU A 89 4.14 -7.04 -9.36
C GLU A 89 3.79 -8.01 -8.22
N MET A 90 3.95 -7.55 -6.97
CA MET A 90 3.69 -8.30 -5.74
C MET A 90 3.03 -7.39 -4.73
N LYS A 91 2.39 -7.97 -3.71
CA LYS A 91 1.86 -7.21 -2.58
C LYS A 91 2.98 -6.48 -1.85
N VAL A 92 2.76 -5.20 -1.54
CA VAL A 92 3.67 -4.38 -0.74
C VAL A 92 2.99 -4.05 0.58
N LEU A 93 3.64 -4.43 1.68
CA LEU A 93 3.25 -4.06 3.03
C LEU A 93 4.25 -3.05 3.60
N ASP A 94 3.78 -2.17 4.43
CA ASP A 94 4.67 -1.37 5.27
C ASP A 94 4.68 -1.91 6.72
N ARG A 95 5.51 -1.32 7.56
CA ARG A 95 5.68 -1.72 8.97
C ARG A 95 4.36 -1.65 9.74
N SER A 96 3.58 -0.58 9.54
CA SER A 96 2.32 -0.37 10.25
C SER A 96 1.28 -1.44 9.87
N GLU A 97 1.16 -1.81 8.59
CA GLU A 97 0.25 -2.88 8.14
C GLU A 97 0.68 -4.24 8.70
N LEU A 98 1.97 -4.55 8.70
CA LEU A 98 2.49 -5.78 9.30
C LEU A 98 2.15 -5.89 10.81
N ILE A 99 2.33 -4.80 11.55
CA ILE A 99 1.99 -4.77 12.99
C ILE A 99 0.49 -4.97 13.21
N LEU A 100 -0.36 -4.35 12.39
CA LEU A 100 -1.81 -4.55 12.46
C LEU A 100 -2.22 -6.00 12.17
N ASP A 101 -1.58 -6.66 11.21
CA ASP A 101 -1.81 -8.07 10.90
C ASP A 101 -1.39 -9.00 12.08
N ILE A 102 -0.26 -8.69 12.74
CA ILE A 102 0.17 -9.41 13.94
C ILE A 102 -0.87 -9.25 15.07
N PHE A 103 -1.38 -8.05 15.29
CA PHE A 103 -2.41 -7.83 16.30
C PHE A 103 -3.72 -8.54 15.93
N ALA A 104 -4.10 -8.54 14.67
CA ALA A 104 -5.31 -9.23 14.19
C ALA A 104 -5.26 -10.75 14.48
N THR A 105 -4.09 -11.37 14.24
CA THR A 105 -3.91 -12.80 14.49
C THR A 105 -3.84 -13.14 15.99
N ARG A 106 -3.35 -12.23 16.83
CA ARG A 106 -3.19 -12.43 18.28
C ARG A 106 -4.39 -12.01 19.11
N ALA A 107 -5.33 -11.24 18.58
CA ALA A 107 -6.50 -10.78 19.31
C ALA A 107 -7.45 -11.94 19.64
N GLN A 108 -7.55 -12.30 20.92
CA GLN A 108 -8.39 -13.39 21.38
C GLN A 108 -9.73 -12.90 21.96
N THR A 109 -9.75 -11.76 22.64
CA THR A 109 -10.99 -11.23 23.22
C THR A 109 -11.81 -10.46 22.19
N LYS A 110 -13.12 -10.42 22.37
CA LYS A 110 -14.04 -9.66 21.51
C LYS A 110 -13.65 -8.17 21.46
N GLN A 111 -13.28 -7.61 22.59
CA GLN A 111 -12.85 -6.21 22.69
C GLN A 111 -11.55 -5.97 21.90
N ALA A 112 -10.53 -6.84 22.06
CA ALA A 112 -9.29 -6.73 21.32
C ALA A 112 -9.51 -6.84 19.80
N LYS A 113 -10.37 -7.76 19.35
CA LYS A 113 -10.73 -7.90 17.93
C LYS A 113 -11.37 -6.64 17.38
N LEU A 114 -12.30 -6.02 18.10
CA LEU A 114 -12.93 -4.76 17.71
C LEU A 114 -11.94 -3.60 17.66
N GLN A 115 -11.01 -3.51 18.61
CA GLN A 115 -9.96 -2.48 18.60
C GLN A 115 -9.02 -2.63 17.40
N VAL A 116 -8.62 -3.86 17.07
CA VAL A 116 -7.77 -4.12 15.91
C VAL A 116 -8.53 -3.85 14.62
N GLU A 117 -9.80 -4.27 14.51
CA GLU A 117 -10.65 -3.96 13.36
C GLU A 117 -10.77 -2.45 13.15
N LEU A 118 -10.98 -1.69 14.23
CA LEU A 118 -11.02 -0.23 14.18
C LEU A 118 -9.70 0.35 13.64
N ALA A 119 -8.56 -0.07 14.20
CA ALA A 119 -7.24 0.40 13.76
C ALA A 119 -6.96 0.05 12.29
N GLN A 120 -7.32 -1.17 11.84
CA GLN A 120 -7.21 -1.57 10.44
C GLN A 120 -8.09 -0.71 9.52
N LEU A 121 -9.32 -0.40 9.93
CA LEU A 121 -10.21 0.48 9.19
C LEU A 121 -9.67 1.91 9.09
N GLU A 122 -9.19 2.48 10.18
CA GLU A 122 -8.58 3.81 10.20
C GLU A 122 -7.33 3.90 9.32
N TYR A 123 -6.53 2.83 9.30
CA TYR A 123 -5.34 2.74 8.46
C TYR A 123 -5.68 2.54 6.98
N THR A 124 -6.67 1.73 6.67
CA THR A 124 -7.07 1.39 5.30
C THR A 124 -7.93 2.49 4.66
N TYR A 125 -8.74 3.19 5.45
CA TYR A 125 -9.68 4.19 4.96
C TYR A 125 -9.05 5.30 4.10
N PRO A 126 -7.93 5.97 4.50
CA PRO A 126 -7.28 6.97 3.66
C PRO A 126 -6.69 6.38 2.37
N ARG A 127 -6.45 5.08 2.35
CA ARG A 127 -5.91 4.34 1.19
C ARG A 127 -6.99 4.05 0.16
N LEU A 128 -8.20 3.68 0.61
CA LEU A 128 -9.36 3.45 -0.26
C LEU A 128 -9.81 4.74 -0.96
N THR A 129 -9.95 5.84 -0.24
CA THR A 129 -10.44 7.11 -0.80
C THR A 129 -9.57 7.65 -1.93
N ARG A 130 -8.24 7.45 -1.87
CA ARG A 130 -7.31 7.86 -2.92
C ARG A 130 -7.22 6.89 -4.09
N MET A 131 -7.60 5.64 -3.90
CA MET A 131 -7.64 4.63 -4.98
C MET A 131 -8.77 4.92 -5.96
N TRP A 132 -9.90 5.42 -5.46
CA TRP A 132 -11.08 5.72 -6.28
C TRP A 132 -10.95 7.05 -7.04
N SER A 133 -10.29 8.06 -6.48
CA SER A 133 -10.07 9.34 -7.19
C SER A 133 -9.24 9.18 -8.48
N HIS A 134 -8.45 8.12 -8.59
CA HIS A 134 -7.70 7.82 -9.81
C HIS A 134 -8.55 7.14 -10.87
N LEU A 135 -9.54 6.32 -10.47
CA LEU A 135 -10.50 5.72 -11.41
C LEU A 135 -11.39 6.79 -12.07
N ASP A 136 -11.79 7.81 -11.33
CA ASP A 136 -12.55 8.95 -11.89
C ASP A 136 -11.73 9.74 -12.90
N THR A 137 -10.43 9.88 -12.70
CA THR A 137 -9.55 10.59 -13.64
C THR A 137 -9.32 9.78 -14.91
N VAL A 138 -9.23 8.46 -14.84
CA VAL A 138 -9.02 7.59 -16.01
C VAL A 138 -10.30 7.45 -16.83
N THR A 139 -11.48 7.40 -16.19
CA THR A 139 -12.77 7.34 -16.90
C THR A 139 -13.20 8.71 -17.44
N GLY A 140 -12.76 9.81 -16.82
CA GLY A 140 -13.03 11.18 -17.28
C GLY A 140 -12.18 11.63 -18.47
N ALA A 141 -11.01 11.05 -18.69
CA ALA A 141 -10.09 11.43 -19.76
C ALA A 141 -10.40 10.76 -21.12
N ALA A 142 -11.28 9.77 -21.16
CA ALA A 142 -11.71 9.10 -22.40
C ALA A 142 -12.90 9.78 -23.11
N GLY A 143 -13.31 10.97 -22.67
CA GLY A 143 -14.48 11.69 -23.20
C GLY A 143 -14.17 13.12 -23.67
N GLY A 144 -13.32 13.30 -24.65
CA GLY A 144 -13.12 14.63 -25.23
C GLY A 144 -12.36 14.63 -26.54
N THR A 145 -13.03 14.49 -27.66
CA THR A 145 -13.01 15.34 -28.86
C THR A 145 -13.65 14.62 -30.03
N GLY A 146 -14.72 15.16 -30.53
CA GLY A 146 -15.35 14.71 -31.76
C GLY A 146 -16.71 15.38 -31.95
N ALA A 147 -16.73 16.54 -32.58
CA ALA A 147 -17.94 17.18 -33.06
C ALA A 147 -18.64 16.30 -34.08
N GLY A 148 -19.96 16.14 -33.98
CA GLY A 148 -20.77 15.58 -35.05
C GLY A 148 -22.07 14.90 -34.62
N SER A 149 -23.14 15.70 -34.62
CA SER A 149 -24.49 15.37 -35.07
C SER A 149 -25.20 14.07 -34.68
N MET A 150 -26.35 14.27 -34.08
CA MET A 150 -27.63 13.52 -34.16
C MET A 150 -27.67 12.04 -33.75
N GLY A 151 -28.57 11.80 -32.76
CA GLY A 151 -29.12 10.49 -32.49
C GLY A 151 -29.34 10.22 -31.02
N ALA A 152 -30.50 10.62 -30.50
CA ALA A 152 -30.96 10.26 -29.17
C ALA A 152 -31.20 8.75 -29.06
N VAL A 153 -30.38 8.05 -28.29
CA VAL A 153 -30.80 6.80 -27.59
C VAL A 153 -30.02 6.75 -26.27
N GLY A 154 -30.79 6.54 -25.18
CA GLY A 154 -30.38 6.63 -23.82
C GLY A 154 -29.07 5.93 -23.46
N GLY A 155 -28.03 6.72 -23.27
CA GLY A 155 -26.80 6.31 -22.64
C GLY A 155 -27.02 6.32 -21.12
N ILE A 156 -27.09 5.15 -20.51
CA ILE A 156 -27.04 4.95 -19.05
C ILE A 156 -25.71 5.53 -18.60
N GLY A 157 -25.77 6.71 -18.00
CA GLY A 157 -24.60 7.39 -17.47
C GLY A 157 -23.89 6.56 -16.43
N THR A 158 -22.73 6.04 -16.77
CA THR A 158 -21.84 5.30 -15.84
C THR A 158 -21.19 6.19 -14.79
N ARG A 159 -21.58 7.47 -14.73
CA ARG A 159 -21.09 8.46 -13.76
C ARG A 159 -21.54 8.26 -12.30
N GLY A 160 -22.49 7.36 -12.05
CA GLY A 160 -23.11 7.26 -10.72
C GLY A 160 -22.79 5.98 -9.92
N THR A 161 -22.12 4.99 -10.53
CA THR A 161 -21.93 3.69 -9.86
C THR A 161 -20.69 3.67 -8.98
N GLY A 162 -19.58 4.26 -9.42
CA GLY A 162 -18.34 4.33 -8.65
C GLY A 162 -18.48 5.25 -7.42
N GLU A 163 -19.03 6.46 -7.59
CA GLU A 163 -19.27 7.39 -6.48
C GLU A 163 -20.25 6.80 -5.46
N LYS A 164 -21.32 6.15 -5.89
CA LYS A 164 -22.27 5.48 -4.98
C LYS A 164 -21.62 4.33 -4.21
N GLN A 165 -20.78 3.53 -4.85
CA GLN A 165 -20.10 2.43 -4.17
C GLN A 165 -19.13 2.97 -3.11
N LEU A 166 -18.33 3.99 -3.44
CA LEU A 166 -17.41 4.66 -2.53
C LEU A 166 -18.15 5.28 -1.34
N GLU A 167 -19.29 5.90 -1.57
CA GLU A 167 -20.08 6.50 -0.50
C GLU A 167 -20.72 5.42 0.40
N ILE A 168 -21.12 4.28 -0.17
CA ILE A 168 -21.60 3.13 0.58
C ILE A 168 -20.47 2.54 1.44
N ASP A 169 -19.29 2.31 0.86
CA ASP A 169 -18.14 1.78 1.57
C ASP A 169 -17.68 2.73 2.68
N ARG A 170 -17.67 4.04 2.40
CA ARG A 170 -17.39 5.08 3.39
C ARG A 170 -18.40 5.11 4.54
N ARG A 171 -19.70 4.97 4.25
CA ARG A 171 -20.75 4.90 5.27
C ARG A 171 -20.64 3.64 6.11
N LEU A 172 -20.31 2.49 5.48
CA LEU A 172 -20.10 1.22 6.19
C LEU A 172 -18.90 1.29 7.15
N VAL A 173 -17.79 1.86 6.71
CA VAL A 173 -16.61 2.07 7.55
C VAL A 173 -16.93 3.04 8.70
N ASN A 174 -17.51 4.20 8.41
CA ASN A 174 -17.89 5.17 9.46
C ASN A 174 -18.88 4.58 10.46
N LYS A 175 -19.85 3.74 10.01
CA LYS A 175 -20.81 3.07 10.88
C LYS A 175 -20.16 2.02 11.78
N ARG A 176 -19.01 1.46 11.39
CA ARG A 176 -18.25 0.51 12.23
C ARG A 176 -17.32 1.21 13.23
N ILE A 177 -16.93 2.45 12.93
CA ILE A 177 -16.09 3.27 13.80
C ILE A 177 -16.93 3.96 14.91
N THR A 178 -18.22 4.24 14.69
CA THR A 178 -19.14 4.86 15.67
C THR A 178 -19.81 3.79 16.53
#